data_f8058e3d265dc5df1268d55f2cb6fe9e
#
_entry.id   f8058e3d265dc5df1268d55f2cb6fe9e
#
_cell.length_a   1.000
_cell.length_b   1.000
_cell.length_c   1.000
_cell.angle_alpha   90.00
_cell.angle_beta   90.00
_cell.angle_gamma   90.00
#
_symmetry.space_group_name_H-M   'P 1'
#
loop_
_entity.id
_entity.type
_entity.pdbx_description
1 polymer ?
#
loop_
_entity_poly.entity_id
_entity_poly.type
_entity_poly.pdbx_seq_one_letter_code
_entity_poly.pdbx_strand_id
1 'polypeptide(L)'
;GRDRVMILRADAVASPATTFEKDRAAIEAAIRETQPGAGGLNLAQAIEYAQRAQRVQAQRPGEIVYVGSGRMAGDSAGPLPANVRFLEVGKNANTENVGLRRVGLRRSQTQTGAWDIFVEAHNYGDRPRQVPLELQFAKSPAGAKLMNLKPHASDEAVVTYQAPTAGVLEVRLNIRDSFPADDRTSIELPSQAPTRVAVFSDQPAALRALFGSNPQLATTFGPVSSYAPDV
;
A
#
# COMPACT_ATOMS: atom_id res chain seq x y z
N GLY A 1 28.61 28.64 -14.60
CA GLY A 1 27.54 28.52 -15.58
C GLY A 1 26.39 29.47 -15.25
N ARG A 2 25.61 29.87 -16.27
CA ARG A 2 24.43 30.74 -16.10
C ARG A 2 23.17 29.97 -15.79
N ASP A 3 23.22 28.64 -15.88
CA ASP A 3 22.07 27.76 -15.74
C ASP A 3 21.73 27.51 -14.27
N ARG A 4 20.44 27.36 -13.99
CA ARG A 4 19.93 26.97 -12.68
C ARG A 4 19.35 25.58 -12.80
N VAL A 5 19.59 24.77 -11.78
CA VAL A 5 19.09 23.40 -11.69
C VAL A 5 18.19 23.27 -10.48
N MET A 6 17.07 22.61 -10.65
CA MET A 6 16.18 22.17 -9.59
C MET A 6 16.17 20.66 -9.55
N ILE A 7 16.33 20.08 -8.38
CA ILE A 7 16.25 18.64 -8.17
C ILE A 7 14.86 18.31 -7.64
N LEU A 8 14.18 17.38 -8.33
CA LEU A 8 12.91 16.80 -7.94
C LEU A 8 13.08 15.32 -7.65
N ARG A 9 12.60 14.87 -6.51
CA ARG A 9 12.41 13.46 -6.26
C ARG A 9 11.05 13.05 -6.84
N ALA A 10 11.06 12.05 -7.71
CA ALA A 10 9.88 11.48 -8.34
C ALA A 10 9.62 10.08 -7.79
N ASP A 11 8.55 9.94 -7.03
CA ASP A 11 7.97 8.67 -6.57
C ASP A 11 6.44 8.73 -6.74
N ALA A 12 5.64 8.28 -5.79
CA ALA A 12 4.19 8.43 -5.82
C ALA A 12 3.74 9.89 -5.82
N VAL A 13 4.56 10.78 -5.25
CA VAL A 13 4.36 12.23 -5.22
C VAL A 13 5.66 12.93 -5.59
N ALA A 14 5.57 13.88 -6.52
CA ALA A 14 6.73 14.69 -6.87
C ALA A 14 7.05 15.69 -5.75
N SER A 15 8.26 15.66 -5.22
CA SER A 15 8.71 16.56 -4.15
C SER A 15 10.03 17.25 -4.49
N PRO A 16 10.13 18.60 -4.33
CA PRO A 16 11.38 19.31 -4.58
C PRO A 16 12.41 18.98 -3.50
N ALA A 17 13.62 18.62 -3.93
CA ALA A 17 14.79 18.50 -3.06
C ALA A 17 15.58 19.80 -3.00
N THR A 18 15.51 20.64 -4.07
CA THR A 18 16.08 22.01 -4.08
C THR A 18 15.10 22.99 -4.71
N THR A 19 15.33 24.28 -4.51
CA THR A 19 14.84 25.33 -5.41
C THR A 19 15.71 25.38 -6.67
N PHE A 20 15.52 26.38 -7.57
CA PHE A 20 16.40 26.60 -8.71
C PHE A 20 17.75 27.15 -8.27
N GLU A 21 18.74 26.29 -8.15
CA GLU A 21 20.07 26.57 -7.63
C GLU A 21 21.13 26.75 -8.74
N LYS A 22 22.16 27.55 -8.44
CA LYS A 22 23.37 27.68 -9.24
C LYS A 22 24.57 27.03 -8.57
N ASP A 23 24.51 26.86 -7.26
CA ASP A 23 25.58 26.29 -6.47
C ASP A 23 25.61 24.78 -6.67
N ARG A 24 26.70 24.33 -7.30
CA ARG A 24 26.92 22.92 -7.55
C ARG A 24 27.02 22.10 -6.26
N ALA A 25 27.63 22.63 -5.20
CA ALA A 25 27.79 21.93 -3.95
C ALA A 25 26.44 21.70 -3.26
N ALA A 26 25.54 22.68 -3.30
CA ALA A 26 24.18 22.56 -2.79
C ALA A 26 23.37 21.50 -3.58
N ILE A 27 23.50 21.47 -4.91
CA ILE A 27 22.83 20.47 -5.76
C ILE A 27 23.35 19.08 -5.43
N GLU A 28 24.68 18.87 -5.35
CA GLU A 28 25.28 17.57 -5.03
C GLU A 28 24.94 17.11 -3.61
N ALA A 29 24.82 18.02 -2.64
CA ALA A 29 24.38 17.69 -1.28
C ALA A 29 22.94 17.19 -1.28
N ALA A 30 22.03 17.89 -1.95
CA ALA A 30 20.63 17.50 -2.05
C ALA A 30 20.45 16.12 -2.72
N ILE A 31 21.24 15.81 -3.76
CA ILE A 31 21.23 14.48 -4.39
C ILE A 31 21.68 13.40 -3.40
N ARG A 32 22.74 13.64 -2.62
CA ARG A 32 23.23 12.67 -1.62
C ARG A 32 22.27 12.44 -0.46
N GLU A 33 21.53 13.47 -0.07
CA GLU A 33 20.53 13.41 1.02
C GLU A 33 19.22 12.77 0.56
N THR A 34 18.96 12.73 -0.76
CA THR A 34 17.75 12.13 -1.29
C THR A 34 17.76 10.61 -1.08
N GLN A 35 16.74 10.10 -0.41
CA GLN A 35 16.55 8.67 -0.22
C GLN A 35 15.55 8.10 -1.24
N PRO A 36 15.73 6.85 -1.69
CA PRO A 36 14.75 6.20 -2.55
C PRO A 36 13.39 6.11 -1.81
N GLY A 37 12.31 6.42 -2.51
CA GLY A 37 10.96 6.20 -2.02
C GLY A 37 10.56 4.73 -2.19
N ALA A 38 9.62 4.27 -1.35
CA ALA A 38 8.99 2.95 -1.46
C ALA A 38 7.67 2.98 -2.25
N GLY A 39 7.23 4.14 -2.71
CA GLY A 39 6.02 4.31 -3.50
C GLY A 39 6.22 4.04 -4.98
N GLY A 40 5.13 3.72 -5.69
CA GLY A 40 5.15 3.59 -7.15
C GLY A 40 5.46 4.92 -7.83
N LEU A 41 6.22 4.90 -8.91
CA LEU A 41 6.58 6.10 -9.66
C LEU A 41 5.36 6.68 -10.41
N ASN A 42 5.02 7.93 -10.12
CA ASN A 42 4.07 8.73 -10.89
C ASN A 42 4.83 9.76 -11.75
N LEU A 43 5.38 9.28 -12.88
CA LEU A 43 6.21 10.10 -13.76
C LEU A 43 5.44 11.25 -14.40
N ALA A 44 4.18 11.03 -14.77
CA ALA A 44 3.34 12.09 -15.38
C ALA A 44 3.18 13.29 -14.43
N GLN A 45 2.88 13.05 -13.16
CA GLN A 45 2.79 14.09 -12.15
C GLN A 45 4.13 14.80 -11.91
N ALA A 46 5.25 14.04 -11.91
CA ALA A 46 6.57 14.62 -11.72
C ALA A 46 6.95 15.55 -12.88
N ILE A 47 6.67 15.16 -14.13
CA ILE A 47 6.90 16.01 -15.31
C ILE A 47 6.00 17.25 -15.27
N GLU A 48 4.73 17.10 -14.96
CA GLU A 48 3.80 18.22 -14.83
C GLU A 48 4.26 19.22 -13.75
N TYR A 49 4.72 18.71 -12.61
CA TYR A 49 5.29 19.56 -11.57
C TYR A 49 6.53 20.32 -12.07
N ALA A 50 7.47 19.64 -12.73
CA ALA A 50 8.67 20.26 -13.28
C ALA A 50 8.34 21.36 -14.30
N GLN A 51 7.38 21.10 -15.21
CA GLN A 51 6.92 22.09 -16.18
C GLN A 51 6.26 23.30 -15.50
N ARG A 52 5.46 23.06 -14.46
CA ARG A 52 4.82 24.13 -13.68
C ARG A 52 5.86 24.99 -12.95
N ALA A 53 6.86 24.34 -12.31
CA ALA A 53 7.96 25.03 -11.65
C ALA A 53 8.77 25.91 -12.64
N GLN A 54 9.05 25.40 -13.84
CA GLN A 54 9.71 26.19 -14.88
C GLN A 54 8.87 27.40 -15.31
N ARG A 55 7.56 27.28 -15.50
CA ARG A 55 6.69 28.40 -15.87
C ARG A 55 6.64 29.50 -14.81
N VAL A 56 6.72 29.13 -13.54
CA VAL A 56 6.62 30.08 -12.42
C VAL A 56 7.95 30.79 -12.15
N GLN A 57 9.08 30.10 -12.26
CA GLN A 57 10.37 30.63 -11.80
C GLN A 57 11.41 30.82 -12.90
N ALA A 58 11.19 30.29 -14.09
CA ALA A 58 12.15 30.39 -15.19
C ALA A 58 11.71 31.41 -16.24
N GLN A 59 12.63 32.27 -16.66
CA GLN A 59 12.41 33.20 -17.76
C GLN A 59 12.38 32.51 -19.12
N ARG A 60 12.93 31.29 -19.22
CA ARG A 60 12.94 30.46 -20.43
C ARG A 60 12.71 29.00 -20.05
N PRO A 61 11.92 28.24 -20.86
CA PRO A 61 11.80 26.80 -20.67
C PRO A 61 13.18 26.13 -20.77
N GLY A 62 13.52 25.32 -19.79
CA GLY A 62 14.72 24.51 -19.76
C GLY A 62 14.45 23.06 -20.13
N GLU A 63 15.49 22.27 -20.18
CA GLU A 63 15.40 20.83 -20.33
C GLU A 63 14.91 20.19 -19.01
N ILE A 64 14.04 19.20 -19.10
CA ILE A 64 13.67 18.32 -17.99
C ILE A 64 14.40 17.00 -18.22
N VAL A 65 15.22 16.57 -17.26
CA VAL A 65 15.94 15.32 -17.34
C VAL A 65 15.39 14.35 -16.28
N TYR A 66 14.77 13.27 -16.73
CA TYR A 66 14.44 12.16 -15.85
C TYR A 66 15.64 11.22 -15.72
N VAL A 67 16.07 10.95 -14.49
CA VAL A 67 17.14 10.01 -14.17
C VAL A 67 16.53 8.86 -13.36
N GLY A 68 16.56 7.66 -13.92
CA GLY A 68 15.95 6.50 -13.26
C GLY A 68 16.09 5.22 -14.07
N SER A 69 15.51 4.13 -13.57
CA SER A 69 15.60 2.81 -14.22
C SER A 69 14.80 2.69 -15.53
N GLY A 70 13.98 3.68 -15.86
CA GLY A 70 13.09 3.62 -17.02
C GLY A 70 11.91 2.64 -16.89
N ARG A 71 11.79 1.97 -15.75
CA ARG A 71 10.72 0.99 -15.51
C ARG A 71 9.47 1.68 -15.01
N MET A 72 8.43 1.59 -15.79
CA MET A 72 7.12 2.13 -15.46
C MET A 72 6.10 0.99 -15.49
N ALA A 73 5.18 0.98 -14.52
CA ALA A 73 4.08 0.04 -14.51
C ALA A 73 2.98 0.50 -15.47
N GLY A 74 2.63 -0.35 -16.45
CA GLY A 74 1.48 -0.15 -17.34
C GLY A 74 1.61 0.97 -18.37
N ASP A 75 0.50 1.24 -19.08
CA ASP A 75 0.35 2.25 -20.14
C ASP A 75 0.38 3.72 -19.65
N SER A 76 0.97 3.98 -18.50
CA SER A 76 1.00 5.30 -17.87
C SER A 76 1.87 6.34 -18.59
N ALA A 77 2.58 5.94 -19.62
CA ALA A 77 3.39 6.84 -20.45
C ALA A 77 2.56 7.34 -21.65
N GLY A 78 1.78 8.38 -21.43
CA GLY A 78 1.34 9.21 -22.55
C GLY A 78 2.54 9.79 -23.32
N PRO A 79 2.34 10.42 -24.48
CA PRO A 79 3.42 11.00 -25.27
C PRO A 79 4.20 12.01 -24.41
N LEU A 80 5.50 11.79 -24.29
CA LEU A 80 6.38 12.65 -23.50
C LEU A 80 6.56 14.01 -24.15
N PRO A 81 6.60 15.11 -23.39
CA PRO A 81 6.90 16.42 -23.93
C PRO A 81 8.29 16.46 -24.59
N ALA A 82 8.42 17.22 -25.67
CA ALA A 82 9.68 17.29 -26.45
C ALA A 82 10.91 17.80 -25.65
N ASN A 83 10.71 18.48 -24.53
CA ASN A 83 11.77 18.97 -23.67
C ASN A 83 12.14 18.03 -22.52
N VAL A 84 11.64 16.77 -22.54
CA VAL A 84 11.95 15.76 -21.54
C VAL A 84 12.96 14.77 -22.11
N ARG A 85 14.11 14.64 -21.46
CA ARG A 85 15.14 13.65 -21.78
C ARG A 85 15.22 12.59 -20.69
N PHE A 86 15.36 11.34 -21.11
CA PHE A 86 15.59 10.19 -20.24
C PHE A 86 17.07 9.87 -20.14
N LEU A 87 17.54 9.75 -18.90
CA LEU A 87 18.82 9.18 -18.58
C LEU A 87 18.58 7.89 -17.77
N GLU A 88 18.63 6.76 -18.46
CA GLU A 88 18.41 5.46 -17.85
C GLU A 88 19.66 5.06 -17.03
N VAL A 89 19.44 4.72 -15.77
CA VAL A 89 20.47 4.23 -14.83
C VAL A 89 20.03 2.89 -14.23
N GLY A 90 21.00 2.04 -13.92
CA GLY A 90 20.70 0.73 -13.30
C GLY A 90 20.15 -0.32 -14.28
N LYS A 91 20.34 -0.17 -15.58
CA LYS A 91 19.84 -1.09 -16.61
C LYS A 91 20.21 -2.57 -16.39
N ASN A 92 21.38 -2.81 -15.79
CA ASN A 92 21.89 -4.16 -15.49
C ASN A 92 21.74 -4.54 -14.01
N ALA A 93 20.98 -3.79 -13.22
CA ALA A 93 20.74 -4.14 -11.82
C ALA A 93 19.92 -5.44 -11.76
N ASN A 94 20.25 -6.30 -10.81
CA ASN A 94 19.45 -7.47 -10.51
C ASN A 94 18.05 -7.00 -10.10
N THR A 95 17.03 -7.45 -10.82
CA THR A 95 15.64 -7.02 -10.68
C THR A 95 14.73 -8.14 -10.19
N GLU A 96 15.33 -9.19 -9.71
CA GLU A 96 14.60 -10.25 -9.03
C GLU A 96 13.95 -9.66 -7.78
N ASN A 97 12.65 -9.53 -7.79
CA ASN A 97 11.85 -9.00 -6.70
C ASN A 97 10.57 -9.81 -6.51
N VAL A 98 10.18 -10.02 -5.28
CA VAL A 98 8.87 -10.53 -4.88
C VAL A 98 8.31 -9.59 -3.83
N GLY A 99 7.23 -8.92 -4.10
CA GLY A 99 6.66 -7.92 -3.21
C GLY A 99 5.19 -8.16 -2.86
N LEU A 100 4.77 -7.62 -1.74
CA LEU A 100 3.37 -7.54 -1.34
C LEU A 100 2.64 -6.54 -2.24
N ARG A 101 1.56 -6.97 -2.89
CA ARG A 101 0.71 -6.10 -3.71
C ARG A 101 -0.52 -5.62 -2.99
N ARG A 102 -1.12 -6.50 -2.20
CA ARG A 102 -2.35 -6.21 -1.49
C ARG A 102 -2.40 -6.96 -0.17
N VAL A 103 -2.78 -6.26 0.87
CA VAL A 103 -3.18 -6.85 2.14
C VAL A 103 -4.53 -6.28 2.53
N GLY A 104 -5.45 -7.14 2.89
CA GLY A 104 -6.79 -6.77 3.32
C GLY A 104 -7.29 -7.66 4.45
N LEU A 105 -8.31 -7.22 5.13
CA LEU A 105 -8.94 -8.02 6.19
C LEU A 105 -10.46 -7.92 6.11
N ARG A 106 -11.09 -8.99 6.55
CA ARG A 106 -12.54 -9.04 6.79
C ARG A 106 -12.81 -9.88 8.03
N ARG A 107 -13.97 -9.70 8.64
CA ARG A 107 -14.43 -10.61 9.69
C ARG A 107 -14.60 -12.00 9.10
N SER A 108 -14.10 -13.01 9.80
CA SER A 108 -14.25 -14.40 9.35
C SER A 108 -15.72 -14.80 9.40
N GLN A 109 -16.17 -15.47 8.33
CA GLN A 109 -17.51 -16.02 8.25
C GLN A 109 -17.60 -17.41 8.88
N THR A 110 -16.46 -18.07 9.08
CA THR A 110 -16.37 -19.43 9.59
C THR A 110 -16.01 -19.51 11.08
N GLN A 111 -15.33 -18.46 11.59
CA GLN A 111 -14.87 -18.40 12.97
C GLN A 111 -15.25 -17.08 13.62
N THR A 112 -16.09 -17.16 14.65
CA THR A 112 -16.52 -15.99 15.43
C THR A 112 -15.31 -15.34 16.11
N GLY A 113 -15.22 -14.00 16.04
CA GLY A 113 -14.14 -13.24 16.68
C GLY A 113 -12.79 -13.33 15.92
N ALA A 114 -12.76 -13.98 14.76
CA ALA A 114 -11.56 -14.07 13.94
C ALA A 114 -11.61 -13.12 12.73
N TRP A 115 -10.44 -12.85 12.20
CA TRP A 115 -10.20 -12.11 10.96
C TRP A 115 -9.68 -13.05 9.90
N ASP A 116 -10.21 -12.96 8.68
CA ASP A 116 -9.60 -13.52 7.49
C ASP A 116 -8.69 -12.43 6.90
N ILE A 117 -7.40 -12.68 6.93
CA ILE A 117 -6.37 -11.78 6.39
C ILE A 117 -6.03 -12.29 4.99
N PHE A 118 -6.35 -11.47 4.00
CA PHE A 118 -6.01 -11.71 2.60
C PHE A 118 -4.68 -11.08 2.28
N VAL A 119 -3.79 -11.82 1.63
CA VAL A 119 -2.47 -11.35 1.20
C VAL A 119 -2.26 -11.76 -0.25
N GLU A 120 -1.95 -10.80 -1.11
CA GLU A 120 -1.49 -11.02 -2.48
C GLU A 120 -0.02 -10.60 -2.59
N ALA A 121 0.83 -11.51 -3.07
CA ALA A 121 2.22 -11.22 -3.41
C ALA A 121 2.45 -11.44 -4.90
N HIS A 122 3.40 -10.72 -5.48
CA HIS A 122 3.75 -10.81 -6.90
C HIS A 122 5.25 -11.05 -7.07
N ASN A 123 5.59 -11.95 -7.96
CA ASN A 123 6.96 -12.20 -8.39
C ASN A 123 7.25 -11.41 -9.67
N TYR A 124 8.11 -10.41 -9.57
CA TYR A 124 8.54 -9.58 -10.69
C TYR A 124 9.75 -10.17 -11.44
N GLY A 125 10.32 -11.26 -10.92
CA GLY A 125 11.49 -11.94 -11.48
C GLY A 125 11.15 -13.00 -12.51
N ASP A 126 12.19 -13.47 -13.20
CA ASP A 126 12.10 -14.45 -14.29
C ASP A 126 12.12 -15.91 -13.79
N ARG A 127 12.28 -16.14 -12.49
CA ARG A 127 12.37 -17.47 -11.88
C ARG A 127 11.23 -17.71 -10.90
N PRO A 128 10.72 -18.96 -10.80
CA PRO A 128 9.73 -19.28 -9.77
C PRO A 128 10.35 -19.16 -8.37
N ARG A 129 9.54 -18.69 -7.41
CA ARG A 129 9.95 -18.50 -6.02
C ARG A 129 8.98 -19.19 -5.07
N GLN A 130 9.53 -19.81 -4.03
CA GLN A 130 8.78 -20.23 -2.85
C GLN A 130 9.14 -19.31 -1.71
N VAL A 131 8.16 -18.59 -1.20
CA VAL A 131 8.39 -17.52 -0.23
C VAL A 131 7.53 -17.76 1.00
N PRO A 132 8.12 -17.90 2.19
CA PRO A 132 7.37 -17.93 3.43
C PRO A 132 6.70 -16.58 3.69
N LEU A 133 5.38 -16.61 3.82
CA LEU A 133 4.56 -15.51 4.34
C LEU A 133 4.41 -15.71 5.84
N GLU A 134 4.75 -14.69 6.63
CA GLU A 134 4.66 -14.68 8.08
C GLU A 134 3.77 -13.53 8.54
N LEU A 135 2.90 -13.83 9.50
CA LEU A 135 2.04 -12.86 10.15
C LEU A 135 2.40 -12.78 11.64
N GLN A 136 2.52 -11.58 12.17
CA GLN A 136 2.78 -11.33 13.58
C GLN A 136 1.78 -10.32 14.14
N PHE A 137 1.19 -10.62 15.29
CA PHE A 137 0.34 -9.71 16.03
C PHE A 137 0.99 -9.40 17.38
N ALA A 138 1.19 -8.11 17.66
CA ALA A 138 1.87 -7.66 18.88
C ALA A 138 3.21 -8.41 19.13
N LYS A 139 4.00 -8.62 18.06
CA LYS A 139 5.28 -9.37 18.06
C LYS A 139 5.17 -10.89 18.32
N SER A 140 3.95 -11.43 18.43
CA SER A 140 3.71 -12.87 18.55
C SER A 140 3.30 -13.45 17.20
N PRO A 141 3.66 -14.69 16.86
CA PRO A 141 3.23 -15.34 15.63
C PRO A 141 1.71 -15.40 15.55
N ALA A 142 1.15 -14.96 14.42
CA ALA A 142 -0.29 -14.96 14.15
C ALA A 142 -0.66 -15.91 13.00
N GLY A 143 0.33 -16.43 12.28
CA GLY A 143 0.16 -17.39 11.20
C GLY A 143 1.32 -17.38 10.23
N ALA A 144 1.42 -18.44 9.43
CA ALA A 144 2.40 -18.54 8.36
C ALA A 144 1.84 -19.36 7.21
N LYS A 145 2.29 -19.09 5.99
CA LYS A 145 1.94 -19.84 4.79
C LYS A 145 3.09 -19.82 3.79
N LEU A 146 3.27 -20.89 3.02
CA LEU A 146 4.23 -20.91 1.91
C LEU A 146 3.51 -20.47 0.64
N MET A 147 4.01 -19.42 0.00
CA MET A 147 3.53 -18.93 -1.28
C MET A 147 4.37 -19.48 -2.42
N ASN A 148 3.73 -19.92 -3.51
CA ASN A 148 4.38 -20.50 -4.69
C ASN A 148 4.18 -19.57 -5.90
N LEU A 149 5.12 -18.69 -6.11
CA LEU A 149 5.04 -17.62 -7.08
C LEU A 149 5.74 -18.02 -8.39
N LYS A 150 4.97 -18.17 -9.46
CA LYS A 150 5.50 -18.33 -10.80
C LYS A 150 6.16 -17.01 -11.28
N PRO A 151 7.06 -17.07 -12.28
CA PRO A 151 7.59 -15.85 -12.89
C PRO A 151 6.47 -14.92 -13.36
N HIS A 152 6.62 -13.63 -13.10
CA HIS A 152 5.68 -12.56 -13.51
C HIS A 152 4.22 -12.81 -13.11
N ALA A 153 3.99 -13.51 -11.99
CA ALA A 153 2.65 -13.88 -11.53
C ALA A 153 2.44 -13.56 -10.06
N SER A 154 1.17 -13.37 -9.69
CA SER A 154 0.73 -13.26 -8.30
C SER A 154 0.30 -14.62 -7.76
N ASP A 155 0.41 -14.76 -6.44
CA ASP A 155 -0.22 -15.80 -5.64
C ASP A 155 -0.95 -15.17 -4.46
N GLU A 156 -1.98 -15.85 -3.97
CA GLU A 156 -2.87 -15.36 -2.93
C GLU A 156 -2.89 -16.30 -1.73
N ALA A 157 -2.92 -15.73 -0.56
CA ALA A 157 -3.05 -16.47 0.68
C ALA A 157 -4.13 -15.86 1.55
N VAL A 158 -4.91 -16.71 2.21
CA VAL A 158 -5.82 -16.29 3.29
C VAL A 158 -5.36 -16.97 4.57
N VAL A 159 -5.20 -16.18 5.62
CA VAL A 159 -4.85 -16.63 6.97
C VAL A 159 -5.95 -16.18 7.91
N THR A 160 -6.56 -17.13 8.64
CA THR A 160 -7.56 -16.80 9.66
C THR A 160 -6.87 -16.67 11.00
N TYR A 161 -7.09 -15.54 11.68
CA TYR A 161 -6.48 -15.24 12.97
C TYR A 161 -7.50 -14.66 13.94
N GLN A 162 -7.54 -15.20 15.15
CA GLN A 162 -8.39 -14.70 16.24
C GLN A 162 -7.58 -13.73 17.09
N ALA A 163 -7.80 -12.43 16.87
CA ALA A 163 -7.13 -11.39 17.64
C ALA A 163 -7.79 -11.23 19.02
N PRO A 164 -7.05 -11.35 20.12
CA PRO A 164 -7.60 -11.21 21.47
C PRO A 164 -8.01 -9.77 21.79
N THR A 165 -7.42 -8.81 21.14
CA THR A 165 -7.66 -7.36 21.33
C THR A 165 -7.50 -6.63 20.00
N ALA A 166 -7.84 -5.36 19.96
CA ALA A 166 -7.39 -4.48 18.87
C ALA A 166 -5.86 -4.36 18.88
N GLY A 167 -5.26 -4.20 17.71
CA GLY A 167 -3.81 -4.05 17.59
C GLY A 167 -3.32 -4.07 16.16
N VAL A 168 -2.02 -4.03 15.99
CA VAL A 168 -1.36 -4.02 14.68
C VAL A 168 -0.91 -5.43 14.32
N LEU A 169 -1.33 -5.88 13.14
CA LEU A 169 -0.83 -7.08 12.49
C LEU A 169 0.26 -6.68 11.50
N GLU A 170 1.42 -7.26 11.64
CA GLU A 170 2.51 -7.16 10.68
C GLU A 170 2.46 -8.36 9.73
N VAL A 171 2.58 -8.10 8.44
CA VAL A 171 2.63 -9.09 7.35
C VAL A 171 3.98 -8.98 6.69
N ARG A 172 4.68 -10.10 6.54
CA ARG A 172 6.04 -10.13 6.01
C ARG A 172 6.26 -11.31 5.06
N LEU A 173 6.92 -11.04 3.94
CA LEU A 173 7.56 -12.04 3.10
C LEU A 173 8.98 -12.26 3.61
N ASN A 174 9.32 -13.52 3.93
CA ASN A 174 10.67 -13.84 4.39
C ASN A 174 11.56 -14.18 3.18
N ILE A 175 12.00 -13.12 2.51
CA ILE A 175 12.84 -13.19 1.32
C ILE A 175 13.97 -12.15 1.39
N ARG A 176 15.01 -12.36 0.60
CA ARG A 176 16.06 -11.37 0.34
C ARG A 176 16.13 -11.16 -1.17
N ASP A 177 15.77 -9.97 -1.59
CA ASP A 177 15.75 -9.60 -3.00
C ASP A 177 16.21 -8.16 -3.25
N SER A 178 15.87 -7.61 -4.40
CA SER A 178 16.35 -6.30 -4.83
C SER A 178 15.61 -5.11 -4.20
N PHE A 179 14.42 -5.33 -3.60
CA PHE A 179 13.61 -4.24 -3.06
C PHE A 179 12.91 -4.60 -1.74
N PRO A 180 13.65 -4.68 -0.61
CA PRO A 180 13.11 -5.12 0.69
C PRO A 180 12.00 -4.24 1.26
N ALA A 181 11.70 -3.08 0.65
CA ALA A 181 10.68 -2.16 1.15
C ALA A 181 9.25 -2.69 0.95
N ASP A 182 9.01 -3.53 -0.06
CA ASP A 182 7.70 -4.14 -0.35
C ASP A 182 7.54 -5.55 0.24
N ASP A 183 8.54 -6.03 1.01
CA ASP A 183 8.47 -7.31 1.72
C ASP A 183 7.59 -7.28 2.96
N ARG A 184 7.23 -6.11 3.48
CA ARG A 184 6.51 -5.97 4.73
C ARG A 184 5.49 -4.84 4.70
N THR A 185 4.41 -5.07 5.42
CA THR A 185 3.40 -4.05 5.69
C THR A 185 2.73 -4.31 7.02
N SER A 186 1.97 -3.36 7.51
CA SER A 186 1.19 -3.50 8.72
C SER A 186 -0.25 -3.03 8.48
N ILE A 187 -1.19 -3.71 9.14
CA ILE A 187 -2.61 -3.39 9.10
C ILE A 187 -3.18 -3.43 10.52
N GLU A 188 -4.06 -2.48 10.82
CA GLU A 188 -4.72 -2.45 12.11
C GLU A 188 -5.87 -3.47 12.13
N LEU A 189 -5.90 -4.33 13.16
CA LEU A 189 -7.03 -5.18 13.49
C LEU A 189 -7.86 -4.46 14.56
N PRO A 190 -9.04 -3.92 14.21
CA PRO A 190 -9.91 -3.28 15.20
C PRO A 190 -10.52 -4.33 16.13
N SER A 191 -10.97 -3.90 17.33
CA SER A 191 -11.69 -4.78 18.23
C SER A 191 -13.00 -5.24 17.58
N GLN A 192 -13.34 -6.51 17.76
CA GLN A 192 -14.60 -7.08 17.28
C GLN A 192 -15.67 -7.00 18.38
N ALA A 193 -16.07 -5.80 18.75
CA ALA A 193 -17.23 -5.63 19.62
C ALA A 193 -18.50 -6.12 18.89
N PRO A 194 -19.39 -6.86 19.56
CA PRO A 194 -20.68 -7.24 18.98
C PRO A 194 -21.48 -5.99 18.58
N THR A 195 -22.11 -6.05 17.41
CA THR A 195 -23.01 -4.99 16.97
C THR A 195 -24.26 -4.99 17.87
N ARG A 196 -24.53 -3.85 18.51
CA ARG A 196 -25.73 -3.71 19.32
C ARG A 196 -26.94 -3.53 18.40
N VAL A 197 -27.93 -4.41 18.56
CA VAL A 197 -29.15 -4.39 17.76
C VAL A 197 -30.33 -4.36 18.70
N ALA A 198 -31.19 -3.34 18.61
CA ALA A 198 -32.49 -3.30 19.30
C ALA A 198 -33.58 -3.78 18.32
N VAL A 199 -34.32 -4.79 18.72
CA VAL A 199 -35.41 -5.37 17.92
C VAL A 199 -36.72 -5.07 18.63
N PHE A 200 -37.59 -4.31 17.98
CA PHE A 200 -38.95 -4.00 18.49
C PHE A 200 -39.96 -4.85 17.74
N SER A 201 -40.62 -5.74 18.44
CA SER A 201 -41.60 -6.65 17.85
C SER A 201 -42.61 -7.15 18.90
N ASP A 202 -43.85 -7.26 18.51
CA ASP A 202 -44.91 -7.88 19.32
C ASP A 202 -44.88 -9.42 19.27
N GLN A 203 -44.06 -9.97 18.36
CA GLN A 203 -43.78 -11.41 18.21
C GLN A 203 -42.28 -11.74 18.31
N PRO A 204 -41.62 -11.51 19.44
CA PRO A 204 -40.17 -11.63 19.57
C PRO A 204 -39.63 -13.06 19.48
N ALA A 205 -40.48 -14.09 19.69
CA ALA A 205 -40.03 -15.49 19.78
C ALA A 205 -39.33 -15.98 18.51
N ALA A 206 -39.90 -15.74 17.32
CA ALA A 206 -39.30 -16.13 16.03
C ALA A 206 -38.01 -15.36 15.75
N LEU A 207 -37.98 -14.08 16.09
CA LEU A 207 -36.82 -13.21 15.87
C LEU A 207 -35.68 -13.53 16.85
N ARG A 208 -35.99 -13.98 18.09
CA ARG A 208 -34.95 -14.41 19.05
C ARG A 208 -34.14 -15.58 18.52
N ALA A 209 -34.75 -16.54 17.86
CA ALA A 209 -34.04 -17.67 17.25
C ALA A 209 -33.10 -17.20 16.13
N LEU A 210 -33.57 -16.26 15.29
CA LEU A 210 -32.81 -15.72 14.17
C LEU A 210 -31.59 -14.88 14.63
N PHE A 211 -31.83 -13.92 15.53
CA PHE A 211 -30.78 -13.02 16.00
C PHE A 211 -29.87 -13.64 17.06
N GLY A 212 -30.38 -14.56 17.87
CA GLY A 212 -29.61 -15.24 18.91
C GLY A 212 -28.61 -16.27 18.38
N SER A 213 -28.75 -16.72 17.12
CA SER A 213 -27.78 -17.59 16.46
C SER A 213 -26.53 -16.87 15.96
N ASN A 214 -26.56 -15.52 15.92
CA ASN A 214 -25.41 -14.74 15.47
C ASN A 214 -24.63 -14.14 16.65
N PRO A 215 -23.48 -14.71 17.03
CA PRO A 215 -22.68 -14.22 18.16
C PRO A 215 -22.05 -12.85 17.95
N GLN A 216 -22.09 -12.30 16.71
CA GLN A 216 -21.63 -10.95 16.42
C GLN A 216 -22.68 -9.87 16.75
N LEU A 217 -23.88 -10.28 17.19
CA LEU A 217 -24.96 -9.37 17.56
C LEU A 217 -25.22 -9.41 19.07
N ALA A 218 -25.19 -8.25 19.70
CA ALA A 218 -25.71 -8.05 21.06
C ALA A 218 -27.15 -7.52 20.94
N THR A 219 -28.11 -8.44 20.95
CA THR A 219 -29.54 -8.12 20.65
C THR A 219 -30.36 -7.85 21.91
N THR A 220 -31.07 -6.73 21.92
CA THR A 220 -32.12 -6.42 22.91
C THR A 220 -33.48 -6.45 22.24
N PHE A 221 -34.51 -6.92 22.97
CA PHE A 221 -35.86 -7.02 22.46
C PHE A 221 -36.81 -6.16 23.28
N GLY A 222 -37.66 -5.39 22.61
CA GLY A 222 -38.70 -4.58 23.20
C GLY A 222 -40.01 -4.68 22.41
N PRO A 223 -41.15 -4.28 23.02
CA PRO A 223 -42.40 -4.17 22.29
C PRO A 223 -42.38 -3.02 21.30
N VAL A 224 -43.19 -3.10 20.25
CA VAL A 224 -43.25 -2.05 19.21
C VAL A 224 -43.58 -0.68 19.81
N SER A 225 -44.42 -0.67 20.86
CA SER A 225 -44.79 0.55 21.58
C SER A 225 -43.64 1.29 22.27
N SER A 226 -42.49 0.63 22.48
CA SER A 226 -41.31 1.22 23.11
C SER A 226 -40.30 1.75 22.07
N TYR A 227 -40.61 1.65 20.79
CA TYR A 227 -39.76 2.21 19.74
C TYR A 227 -39.81 3.75 19.76
N ALA A 228 -38.67 4.36 19.91
CA ALA A 228 -38.45 5.82 19.77
C ALA A 228 -37.55 6.09 18.59
N PRO A 229 -38.05 6.72 17.49
CA PRO A 229 -37.27 6.92 16.26
C PRO A 229 -36.14 7.93 16.40
N ASP A 230 -36.09 8.71 17.47
CA ASP A 230 -35.11 9.78 17.68
C ASP A 230 -33.89 9.36 18.52
N VAL A 231 -33.68 8.07 18.68
CA VAL A 231 -32.55 7.51 19.44
C VAL A 231 -31.49 6.94 18.50
#